data_ec99ec36fd554cc72600d81666560607
#
_entry.id   ec99ec36fd554cc72600d81666560607
#
_cell.length_a   1.000
_cell.length_b   1.000
_cell.length_c   1.000
_cell.angle_alpha   90.00
_cell.angle_beta   90.00
_cell.angle_gamma   90.00
#
_symmetry.space_group_name_H-M   'P 1'
#
loop_
_entity.id
_entity.type
_entity.pdbx_description
1 polymer ?
#
loop_
_entity_poly.entity_id
_entity_poly.type
_entity_poly.pdbx_seq_one_letter_code
_entity_poly.pdbx_strand_id
1 'polypeptide(L)'
;PQHLVSELSKSSARFTDLEIVRLLSIESGPLTLIANKSHSQQFNIRSFYLGSASPKLINKNQRFITPINLSQIPRLFKSGLMPLNAALIQASPPDDFGWMSLGVSVDITLAA
;
A
#
# COMPACT_ATOMS: atom_id res chain seq x y z
N PRO A 1 0.47 -8.79 -0.70
CA PRO A 1 1.90 -9.06 -1.02
C PRO A 1 2.82 -8.87 0.20
N GLN A 2 2.58 -9.61 1.30
CA GLN A 2 3.31 -9.43 2.57
C GLN A 2 4.82 -9.64 2.43
N HIS A 3 5.25 -10.56 1.58
CA HIS A 3 6.67 -10.82 1.34
C HIS A 3 7.37 -9.60 0.72
N LEU A 4 6.78 -9.03 -0.32
CA LEU A 4 7.32 -7.81 -0.97
C LEU A 4 7.37 -6.62 0.00
N VAL A 5 6.36 -6.46 0.84
CA VAL A 5 6.33 -5.41 1.89
C VAL A 5 7.43 -5.65 2.92
N SER A 6 7.70 -6.91 3.28
CA SER A 6 8.80 -7.26 4.19
C SER A 6 10.16 -6.91 3.60
N GLU A 7 10.39 -7.23 2.33
CA GLU A 7 11.65 -6.91 1.64
C GLU A 7 11.81 -5.39 1.46
N LEU A 8 10.75 -4.68 1.13
CA LEU A 8 10.76 -3.21 1.10
C LEU A 8 11.17 -2.62 2.46
N SER A 9 10.63 -3.19 3.55
CA SER A 9 10.99 -2.76 4.92
C SER A 9 12.48 -2.97 5.22
N LYS A 10 13.07 -4.08 4.78
CA LYS A 10 14.52 -4.36 4.95
C LYS A 10 15.38 -3.41 4.12
N SER A 11 14.91 -3.05 2.94
CA SER A 11 15.63 -2.16 2.00
C SER A 11 15.40 -0.67 2.26
N SER A 12 14.78 -0.32 3.36
CA SER A 12 14.32 1.05 3.68
C SER A 12 15.43 2.11 3.57
N ALA A 13 16.67 1.77 3.92
CA ALA A 13 17.79 2.71 3.87
C ALA A 13 18.16 3.19 2.45
N ARG A 14 17.63 2.54 1.41
CA ARG A 14 17.89 2.90 0.01
C ARG A 14 16.92 3.93 -0.55
N PHE A 15 15.85 4.21 0.16
CA PHE A 15 14.78 5.09 -0.30
C PHE A 15 14.76 6.37 0.53
N THR A 16 14.64 7.49 -0.14
CA THR A 16 14.37 8.78 0.45
C THR A 16 13.01 9.26 -0.05
N ASP A 17 12.19 9.76 0.87
CA ASP A 17 10.89 10.37 0.54
C ASP A 17 9.92 9.43 -0.22
N LEU A 18 9.81 8.18 0.23
CA LEU A 18 8.89 7.21 -0.34
C LEU A 18 7.49 7.38 0.27
N GLU A 19 6.49 7.63 -0.57
CA GLU A 19 5.08 7.57 -0.16
C GLU A 19 4.50 6.19 -0.47
N ILE A 20 3.98 5.52 0.56
CA ILE A 20 3.28 4.25 0.43
C ILE A 20 1.79 4.50 0.50
N VAL A 21 1.10 4.24 -0.59
CA VAL A 21 -0.36 4.30 -0.67
C VAL A 21 -0.94 2.93 -0.38
N ARG A 22 -1.84 2.85 0.58
CA ARG A 22 -2.53 1.60 0.90
C ARG A 22 -4.04 1.79 0.95
N LEU A 23 -4.76 0.77 0.50
CA LEU A 23 -6.21 0.73 0.64
C LEU A 23 -6.61 -0.03 1.91
N LEU A 24 -6.80 -1.31 1.77
CA LEU A 24 -7.16 -2.23 2.84
C LEU A 24 -6.04 -3.26 2.98
N SER A 25 -5.47 -3.37 4.14
CA SER A 25 -4.47 -4.39 4.41
C SER A 25 -4.65 -4.95 5.80
N ILE A 26 -4.49 -6.26 5.90
CA ILE A 26 -4.39 -6.91 7.20
C ILE A 26 -3.13 -6.37 7.88
N GLU A 27 -3.26 -5.87 9.08
CA GLU A 27 -2.12 -5.43 9.86
C GLU A 27 -1.26 -6.63 10.23
N SER A 28 -0.21 -6.81 9.47
CA SER A 28 0.81 -7.83 9.69
C SER A 28 2.10 -7.18 10.18
N GLY A 29 2.96 -7.98 10.79
CA GLY A 29 4.26 -7.52 11.29
C GLY A 29 5.06 -6.66 10.31
N PRO A 30 5.16 -6.99 8.99
CA PRO A 30 5.88 -6.17 8.03
C PRO A 30 5.33 -4.74 7.86
N LEU A 31 4.01 -4.57 7.87
CA LEU A 31 3.38 -3.24 7.81
C LEU A 31 3.60 -2.44 9.09
N THR A 32 3.58 -3.11 10.24
CA THR A 32 3.92 -2.50 11.53
C THR A 32 5.38 -2.06 11.56
N LEU A 33 6.30 -2.85 10.98
CA LEU A 33 7.71 -2.49 10.88
C LEU A 33 7.91 -1.24 10.00
N ILE A 34 7.22 -1.14 8.87
CA ILE A 34 7.26 0.06 8.03
C ILE A 34 6.68 1.26 8.78
N ALA A 35 5.55 1.07 9.47
CA ALA A 35 4.95 2.12 10.28
C ALA A 35 5.87 2.62 11.41
N ASN A 36 6.61 1.73 12.02
CA ASN A 36 7.58 2.08 13.07
C ASN A 36 8.84 2.74 12.51
N LYS A 37 9.30 2.30 11.33
CA LYS A 37 10.45 2.89 10.65
C LYS A 37 10.14 4.27 10.02
N SER A 38 8.88 4.61 9.84
CA SER A 38 8.48 5.93 9.37
C SER A 38 8.87 7.06 10.34
N HIS A 39 9.25 6.73 11.57
CA HIS A 39 9.92 7.69 12.47
C HIS A 39 11.25 8.24 11.92
N SER A 40 11.84 7.58 10.94
CA SER A 40 13.14 7.96 10.37
C SER A 40 13.06 8.86 9.12
N GLN A 41 11.93 9.50 8.86
CA GLN A 41 11.68 10.37 7.69
C GLN A 41 11.79 9.69 6.31
N GLN A 42 11.89 8.38 6.24
CA GLN A 42 12.08 7.63 5.00
C GLN A 42 10.78 7.23 4.30
N PHE A 43 9.68 7.15 5.06
CA PHE A 43 8.40 6.69 4.54
C PHE A 43 7.25 7.56 4.99
N ASN A 44 6.45 8.01 4.05
CA ASN A 44 5.12 8.56 4.28
C ASN A 44 4.06 7.49 3.97
N ILE A 45 3.06 7.34 4.81
CA ILE A 45 1.97 6.38 4.60
C ILE A 45 0.67 7.13 4.40
N ARG A 46 0.09 6.98 3.22
CA ARG A 46 -1.25 7.45 2.89
C ARG A 46 -2.23 6.28 2.92
N SER A 47 -3.29 6.40 3.69
CA SER A 47 -4.34 5.39 3.77
C SER A 47 -5.67 5.96 3.30
N PHE A 48 -6.42 5.22 2.52
CA PHE A 48 -7.79 5.54 2.15
C PHE A 48 -8.80 5.04 3.19
N TYR A 49 -8.42 4.03 3.94
CA TYR A 49 -9.26 3.40 4.94
C TYR A 49 -8.47 3.06 6.19
N LEU A 50 -9.03 3.36 7.36
CA LEU A 50 -8.38 3.08 8.65
C LEU A 50 -8.50 1.62 9.08
N GLY A 51 -9.58 0.96 8.67
CA GLY A 51 -9.85 -0.41 9.05
C GLY A 51 -9.89 -0.60 10.56
N SER A 52 -9.42 -1.74 11.01
CA SER A 52 -9.23 -2.08 12.42
C SER A 52 -7.89 -1.59 13.00
N ALA A 53 -7.25 -0.62 12.36
CA ALA A 53 -5.96 -0.12 12.83
C ALA A 53 -6.07 0.40 14.26
N SER A 54 -5.26 -0.16 15.14
CA SER A 54 -5.19 0.31 16.50
C SER A 54 -4.82 1.81 16.53
N PRO A 55 -5.52 2.64 17.33
CA PRO A 55 -5.18 4.05 17.47
C PRO A 55 -3.71 4.30 17.84
N LYS A 56 -3.06 3.33 18.49
CA LYS A 56 -1.64 3.37 18.84
C LYS A 56 -0.70 3.35 17.63
N LEU A 57 -1.17 2.85 16.49
CA LEU A 57 -0.42 2.78 15.24
C LEU A 57 -0.63 4.03 14.35
N ILE A 58 -1.53 4.92 14.75
CA ILE A 58 -1.77 6.18 14.06
C ILE A 58 -0.83 7.22 14.67
N ASN A 59 0.36 7.29 14.14
CA ASN A 59 1.28 8.35 14.51
C ASN A 59 0.86 9.65 13.80
N LYS A 60 0.50 10.67 14.58
CA LYS A 60 -0.15 11.89 14.10
C LYS A 60 0.65 12.66 13.05
N ASN A 61 1.95 12.45 12.96
CA ASN A 61 2.80 13.29 12.10
C ASN A 61 3.23 12.65 10.77
N GLN A 62 2.84 11.39 10.49
CA GLN A 62 3.41 10.65 9.36
C GLN A 62 2.39 9.80 8.59
N ARG A 63 1.11 9.89 8.93
CA ARG A 63 0.04 9.18 8.25
C ARG A 63 -0.99 10.15 7.71
N PHE A 64 -1.15 10.12 6.43
CA PHE A 64 -2.19 10.86 5.74
C PHE A 64 -3.39 9.95 5.52
N ILE A 65 -4.57 10.44 5.88
CA ILE A 65 -5.82 9.77 5.61
C ILE A 65 -6.53 10.60 4.54
N THR A 66 -6.88 9.95 3.46
CA THR A 66 -7.67 10.56 2.39
C THR A 66 -9.05 9.92 2.40
N PRO A 67 -10.05 10.56 3.02
CA PRO A 67 -11.41 10.01 3.05
C PRO A 67 -12.02 10.10 1.64
N ILE A 68 -12.31 8.96 1.06
CA ILE A 68 -12.85 8.85 -0.30
C ILE A 68 -13.66 7.56 -0.41
N ASN A 69 -14.69 7.58 -1.24
CA ASN A 69 -15.42 6.35 -1.56
C ASN A 69 -14.55 5.39 -2.37
N LEU A 70 -14.63 4.11 -2.07
CA LEU A 70 -13.85 3.06 -2.74
C LEU A 70 -13.97 3.12 -4.26
N SER A 71 -15.18 3.36 -4.77
CA SER A 71 -15.47 3.47 -6.21
C SER A 71 -14.79 4.67 -6.91
N GLN A 72 -14.33 5.65 -6.17
CA GLN A 72 -13.69 6.85 -6.70
C GLN A 72 -12.16 6.72 -6.77
N ILE A 73 -11.56 5.81 -6.00
CA ILE A 73 -10.10 5.65 -5.94
C ILE A 73 -9.50 5.30 -7.31
N PRO A 74 -10.08 4.40 -8.13
CA PRO A 74 -9.57 4.12 -9.48
C PRO A 74 -9.46 5.35 -10.37
N ARG A 75 -10.34 6.33 -10.18
CA ARG A 75 -10.31 7.59 -10.94
C ARG A 75 -9.13 8.47 -10.56
N LEU A 76 -8.69 8.46 -9.30
CA LEU A 76 -7.50 9.19 -8.86
C LEU A 76 -6.24 8.72 -9.59
N PHE A 77 -6.09 7.40 -9.76
CA PHE A 77 -4.95 6.82 -10.46
C PHE A 77 -5.04 7.10 -11.97
N LYS A 78 -6.18 6.79 -12.59
CA LYS A 78 -6.39 6.97 -14.04
C LYS A 78 -6.33 8.43 -14.49
N SER A 79 -6.72 9.38 -13.64
CA SER A 79 -6.66 10.81 -13.96
C SER A 79 -5.27 11.43 -13.73
N GLY A 80 -4.32 10.69 -13.14
CA GLY A 80 -3.01 11.21 -12.78
C GLY A 80 -3.00 12.15 -11.56
N LEU A 81 -4.14 12.34 -10.88
CA LEU A 81 -4.19 13.13 -9.65
C LEU A 81 -3.39 12.49 -8.51
N MET A 82 -3.22 11.17 -8.58
CA MET A 82 -2.35 10.41 -7.69
C MET A 82 -1.49 9.46 -8.53
N PRO A 83 -0.34 9.93 -9.02
CA PRO A 83 0.54 9.11 -9.82
C PRO A 83 1.16 7.99 -8.98
N LEU A 84 1.24 6.79 -9.54
CA LEU A 84 1.91 5.65 -8.95
C LEU A 84 3.15 5.32 -9.77
N ASN A 85 4.30 5.17 -9.11
CA ASN A 85 5.55 4.76 -9.75
C ASN A 85 5.70 3.23 -9.74
N ALA A 86 5.11 2.56 -8.77
CA ALA A 86 5.14 1.10 -8.64
C ALA A 86 3.91 0.60 -7.88
N ALA A 87 3.49 -0.62 -8.17
CA ALA A 87 2.43 -1.31 -7.44
C ALA A 87 2.93 -2.68 -6.96
N LEU A 88 2.70 -3.00 -5.70
CA LEU A 88 2.98 -4.30 -5.13
C LEU A 88 1.72 -5.15 -5.16
N ILE A 89 1.64 -6.09 -6.08
CA ILE A 89 0.44 -6.87 -6.37
C ILE A 89 0.66 -8.32 -5.99
N GLN A 90 -0.38 -8.96 -5.44
CA GLN A 90 -0.46 -10.40 -5.23
C GLN A 90 -1.28 -11.01 -6.36
N ALA A 91 -0.70 -11.95 -7.08
CA ALA A 91 -1.36 -12.70 -8.14
C ALA A 91 -1.05 -14.20 -8.01
N SER A 92 -1.81 -15.04 -8.69
CA SER A 92 -1.47 -16.46 -8.88
C SER A 92 -0.24 -16.61 -9.77
N PRO A 93 0.42 -17.78 -9.76
CA PRO A 93 1.31 -18.13 -10.84
C PRO A 93 0.59 -18.07 -12.20
N PRO A 94 1.29 -17.77 -13.29
CA PRO A 94 0.69 -17.83 -14.63
C PRO A 94 0.26 -19.26 -14.98
N ASP A 95 -0.83 -19.38 -15.73
CA ASP A 95 -1.23 -20.63 -16.36
C ASP A 95 -0.41 -20.89 -17.64
N ASP A 96 -0.75 -21.98 -18.36
CA ASP A 96 -0.08 -22.37 -19.60
C ASP A 96 -0.18 -21.33 -20.73
N PHE A 97 -1.12 -20.40 -20.63
CA PHE A 97 -1.33 -19.29 -21.56
C PHE A 97 -0.77 -17.96 -21.08
N GLY A 98 -0.15 -17.95 -19.88
CA GLY A 98 0.40 -16.74 -19.27
C GLY A 98 -0.63 -15.88 -18.51
N TRP A 99 -1.87 -16.34 -18.32
CA TRP A 99 -2.87 -15.63 -17.53
C TRP A 99 -2.63 -15.79 -16.04
N MET A 100 -2.84 -14.72 -15.30
CA MET A 100 -2.72 -14.67 -13.85
C MET A 100 -4.03 -14.17 -13.23
N SER A 101 -4.39 -14.71 -12.07
CA SER A 101 -5.55 -14.29 -11.31
C SER A 101 -5.13 -13.36 -10.18
N LEU A 102 -5.86 -12.28 -9.99
CA LEU A 102 -5.73 -11.40 -8.82
C LEU A 102 -6.41 -11.97 -7.57
N GLY A 103 -7.10 -13.11 -7.71
CA GLY A 103 -7.77 -13.77 -6.61
C GLY A 103 -9.08 -13.09 -6.20
N VAL A 104 -9.37 -13.13 -4.91
CA VAL A 104 -10.65 -12.67 -4.35
C VAL A 104 -10.71 -11.15 -4.19
N SER A 105 -9.62 -10.52 -3.78
CA SER A 105 -9.57 -9.08 -3.50
C SER A 105 -8.91 -8.34 -4.65
N VAL A 106 -9.68 -8.07 -5.69
CA VAL A 106 -9.21 -7.33 -6.87
C VAL A 106 -9.18 -5.83 -6.58
N ASP A 107 -10.19 -5.31 -5.89
CA ASP A 107 -10.34 -3.91 -5.45
C ASP A 107 -9.91 -2.90 -6.52
N ILE A 108 -8.91 -2.11 -6.19
CA ILE A 108 -8.36 -1.06 -7.06
C ILE A 108 -7.15 -1.52 -7.89
N THR A 109 -6.75 -2.78 -7.77
CA THR A 109 -5.49 -3.31 -8.33
C THR A 109 -5.41 -3.15 -9.85
N LEU A 110 -6.54 -3.27 -10.57
CA LEU A 110 -6.58 -3.07 -12.03
C LEU A 110 -6.40 -1.60 -12.46
N ALA A 111 -6.47 -0.68 -11.53
CA ALA A 111 -6.32 0.74 -11.82
C ALA A 111 -4.95 1.29 -11.37
N ALA A 112 -4.26 0.51 -10.54
CA ALA A 112 -2.92 0.80 -10.09
C ALA A 112 -1.88 0.29 -11.08
#